data_f21c36d3e62be1d504ed81cdc17fc040
#
_entry.id   f21c36d3e62be1d504ed81cdc17fc040
#
_cell.length_a   1.000
_cell.length_b   1.000
_cell.length_c   1.000
_cell.angle_alpha   90.00
_cell.angle_beta   90.00
_cell.angle_gamma   90.00
#
_symmetry.space_group_name_H-M   'P 1'
#
loop_
_entity.id
_entity.type
_entity.pdbx_description
1 polymer ?
#
loop_
_entity_poly.entity_id
_entity_poly.type
_entity_poly.pdbx_seq_one_letter_code
_entity_poly.pdbx_strand_id
1 'polypeptide(L)'
;MKYKFYIYMSLLAILLLITLPYAWKLFNILFMSPRIPVLSQLELYKWTSVGILGALILGHVFNKNLLWLETFSHELTHIVVAFIFFRKVHSFHAEEGSGVVYTSGTDQKGLIPMALAPYCLPIFTYFLLLFRSLMDFHGVWVFDIVIGASIAFHIACFRHQTVSYQTDINQYPLLFSYSYIYIARLINCCIILVAFFPHYNVFTSFWRLLNAQYDNIIYFWAVLF
;
A
#
# COMPACT_ATOMS: atom_id res chain seq x y z
N MET A 1 -27.06 -13.62 -6.39
CA MET A 1 -25.83 -13.86 -5.59
C MET A 1 -24.67 -14.43 -6.43
N LYS A 2 -24.88 -15.49 -7.24
CA LYS A 2 -23.83 -16.09 -8.11
C LYS A 2 -23.16 -15.11 -9.08
N TYR A 3 -23.92 -14.20 -9.73
CA TYR A 3 -23.39 -13.24 -10.70
C TYR A 3 -22.38 -12.26 -10.09
N LYS A 4 -22.65 -11.72 -8.91
CA LYS A 4 -21.71 -10.84 -8.18
C LYS A 4 -20.40 -11.55 -7.83
N PHE A 5 -20.46 -12.83 -7.46
CA PHE A 5 -19.29 -13.65 -7.19
C PHE A 5 -18.36 -13.73 -8.42
N TYR A 6 -18.90 -14.01 -9.60
CA TYR A 6 -18.10 -14.09 -10.83
C TYR A 6 -17.46 -12.74 -11.20
N ILE A 7 -18.17 -11.62 -10.99
CA ILE A 7 -17.60 -10.29 -11.21
C ILE A 7 -16.39 -10.08 -10.28
N TYR A 8 -16.51 -10.39 -8.99
CA TYR A 8 -15.40 -10.23 -8.07
C TYR A 8 -14.22 -11.15 -8.39
N MET A 9 -14.47 -12.38 -8.79
CA MET A 9 -13.41 -13.30 -9.19
C MET A 9 -12.72 -12.85 -10.49
N SER A 10 -13.47 -12.31 -11.45
CA SER A 10 -12.90 -11.75 -12.69
C SER A 10 -12.03 -10.52 -12.40
N LEU A 11 -12.48 -9.61 -11.52
CA LEU A 11 -11.67 -8.46 -11.10
C LEU A 11 -10.37 -8.90 -10.39
N LEU A 12 -10.45 -9.92 -9.55
CA LEU A 12 -9.31 -10.51 -8.88
C LEU A 12 -8.32 -11.13 -9.88
N ALA A 13 -8.83 -11.89 -10.85
CA ALA A 13 -8.01 -12.48 -11.91
C ALA A 13 -7.29 -11.40 -12.74
N ILE A 14 -7.99 -10.33 -13.14
CA ILE A 14 -7.39 -9.20 -13.84
C ILE A 14 -6.29 -8.55 -12.99
N LEU A 15 -6.55 -8.33 -11.70
CA LEU A 15 -5.57 -7.75 -10.79
C LEU A 15 -4.32 -8.64 -10.66
N LEU A 16 -4.48 -9.96 -10.57
CA LEU A 16 -3.37 -10.92 -10.56
C LEU A 16 -2.59 -10.92 -11.88
N LEU A 17 -3.28 -10.90 -13.01
CA LEU A 17 -2.65 -10.84 -14.35
C LEU A 17 -1.77 -9.60 -14.51
N ILE A 18 -2.14 -8.48 -13.88
CA ILE A 18 -1.37 -7.24 -13.90
C ILE A 18 -0.19 -7.30 -12.93
N THR A 19 -0.38 -7.86 -11.75
CA THR A 19 0.59 -7.77 -10.64
C THR A 19 1.69 -8.82 -10.68
N LEU A 20 1.41 -10.03 -11.20
CA LEU A 20 2.42 -11.09 -11.28
C LEU A 20 3.63 -10.72 -12.15
N PRO A 21 3.46 -10.21 -13.39
CA PRO A 21 4.58 -9.76 -14.21
C PRO A 21 5.41 -8.68 -13.54
N TYR A 22 4.73 -7.83 -12.78
CA TYR A 22 5.35 -6.75 -12.06
C TYR A 22 6.21 -7.22 -10.89
N ALA A 23 5.66 -8.08 -10.04
CA ALA A 23 6.39 -8.69 -8.94
C ALA A 23 7.61 -9.49 -9.45
N TRP A 24 7.47 -10.19 -10.57
CA TRP A 24 8.55 -10.90 -11.25
C TRP A 24 9.65 -9.96 -11.73
N LYS A 25 9.29 -8.85 -12.38
CA LYS A 25 10.26 -7.85 -12.82
C LYS A 25 11.01 -7.23 -11.65
N LEU A 26 10.31 -6.88 -10.57
CA LEU A 26 10.94 -6.37 -9.37
C LEU A 26 11.88 -7.39 -8.75
N PHE A 27 11.46 -8.65 -8.64
CA PHE A 27 12.30 -9.74 -8.17
C PHE A 27 13.58 -9.86 -9.01
N ASN A 28 13.49 -9.81 -10.33
CA ASN A 28 14.65 -9.85 -11.23
C ASN A 28 15.57 -8.64 -11.03
N ILE A 29 15.02 -7.43 -10.85
CA ILE A 29 15.83 -6.23 -10.59
C ILE A 29 16.56 -6.36 -9.25
N LEU A 30 15.88 -6.82 -8.21
CA LEU A 30 16.44 -6.88 -6.85
C LEU A 30 17.42 -8.03 -6.64
N PHE A 31 17.17 -9.18 -7.26
CA PHE A 31 17.91 -10.42 -6.94
C PHE A 31 18.75 -10.99 -8.09
N MET A 32 18.40 -10.68 -9.34
CA MET A 32 19.04 -11.28 -10.52
C MET A 32 19.85 -10.29 -11.37
N SER A 33 19.80 -8.99 -11.06
CA SER A 33 20.51 -8.01 -11.87
C SER A 33 22.01 -8.00 -11.55
N PRO A 34 22.90 -8.43 -12.46
CA PRO A 34 24.34 -8.39 -12.22
C PRO A 34 24.93 -6.97 -12.21
N ARG A 35 24.13 -5.96 -12.56
CA ARG A 35 24.56 -4.57 -12.68
C ARG A 35 24.52 -3.78 -11.39
N ILE A 36 23.83 -4.29 -10.36
CA ILE A 36 23.71 -3.61 -9.07
C ILE A 36 24.24 -4.57 -8.00
N PRO A 37 25.42 -4.28 -7.40
CA PRO A 37 25.93 -5.11 -6.32
C PRO A 37 24.95 -5.16 -5.14
N VAL A 38 24.75 -6.34 -4.56
CA VAL A 38 23.82 -6.54 -3.41
C VAL A 38 24.15 -5.58 -2.26
N LEU A 39 25.44 -5.29 -2.04
CA LEU A 39 25.90 -4.34 -1.01
C LEU A 39 25.39 -2.91 -1.25
N SER A 40 25.35 -2.43 -2.50
CA SER A 40 24.81 -1.09 -2.79
C SER A 40 23.31 -0.99 -2.60
N GLN A 41 22.59 -2.10 -2.76
CA GLN A 41 21.15 -2.17 -2.46
C GLN A 41 20.90 -2.15 -0.95
N LEU A 42 21.72 -2.84 -0.15
CA LEU A 42 21.63 -2.78 1.31
C LEU A 42 21.87 -1.39 1.86
N GLU A 43 22.82 -0.63 1.27
CA GLU A 43 23.04 0.77 1.62
C GLU A 43 21.81 1.64 1.33
N LEU A 44 21.09 1.39 0.25
CA LEU A 44 19.88 2.15 -0.13
C LEU A 44 18.77 2.04 0.95
N TYR A 45 18.61 0.89 1.58
CA TYR A 45 17.57 0.65 2.58
C TYR A 45 18.06 0.72 4.03
N LYS A 46 19.32 1.06 4.25
CA LYS A 46 19.96 1.08 5.58
C LYS A 46 19.15 1.89 6.60
N TRP A 47 18.86 3.13 6.30
CA TRP A 47 18.17 4.03 7.22
C TRP A 47 16.68 3.67 7.39
N THR A 48 16.05 3.20 6.33
CA THR A 48 14.70 2.65 6.39
C THR A 48 14.63 1.44 7.31
N SER A 49 15.61 0.54 7.22
CA SER A 49 15.71 -0.62 8.12
C SER A 49 15.91 -0.21 9.58
N VAL A 50 16.73 0.81 9.84
CA VAL A 50 16.89 1.39 11.20
C VAL A 50 15.55 1.92 11.70
N GLY A 51 14.78 2.60 10.87
CA GLY A 51 13.44 3.10 11.21
C GLY A 51 12.45 1.98 11.53
N ILE A 52 12.43 0.92 10.73
CA ILE A 52 11.58 -0.26 10.97
C ILE A 52 11.93 -0.90 12.32
N LEU A 53 13.20 -1.21 12.55
CA LEU A 53 13.64 -1.85 13.78
C LEU A 53 13.38 -0.98 15.01
N GLY A 54 13.69 0.32 14.92
CA GLY A 54 13.40 1.27 15.99
C GLY A 54 11.92 1.33 16.34
N ALA A 55 11.05 1.41 15.33
CA ALA A 55 9.60 1.46 15.55
C ALA A 55 9.04 0.14 16.13
N LEU A 56 9.58 -1.02 15.72
CA LEU A 56 9.17 -2.30 16.30
C LEU A 56 9.53 -2.38 17.79
N ILE A 57 10.72 -1.92 18.17
CA ILE A 57 11.17 -1.88 19.57
C ILE A 57 10.29 -0.90 20.38
N LEU A 58 10.11 0.32 19.88
CA LEU A 58 9.29 1.34 20.54
C LEU A 58 7.82 0.94 20.59
N GLY A 59 7.29 0.35 19.54
CA GLY A 59 5.91 -0.15 19.49
C GLY A 59 5.64 -1.23 20.53
N HIS A 60 6.62 -2.09 20.81
CA HIS A 60 6.52 -3.07 21.89
C HIS A 60 6.43 -2.40 23.26
N VAL A 61 7.15 -1.29 23.45
CA VAL A 61 7.19 -0.53 24.72
C VAL A 61 5.94 0.33 24.91
N PHE A 62 5.41 0.93 23.83
CA PHE A 62 4.33 1.93 23.85
C PHE A 62 2.99 1.44 23.31
N ASN A 63 2.75 0.16 23.28
CA ASN A 63 1.65 -0.53 22.57
C ASN A 63 0.23 0.04 22.83
N LYS A 64 -0.03 0.62 24.01
CA LYS A 64 -1.37 1.13 24.36
C LYS A 64 -1.67 2.54 23.81
N ASN A 65 -0.67 3.33 23.48
CA ASN A 65 -0.87 4.73 23.08
C ASN A 65 -1.09 4.92 21.56
N LEU A 66 -1.03 3.85 20.78
CA LEU A 66 -1.14 3.92 19.32
C LEU A 66 -2.55 3.63 18.78
N LEU A 67 -3.49 3.16 19.62
CA LEU A 67 -4.83 2.77 19.18
C LEU A 67 -5.59 3.91 18.49
N TRP A 68 -5.50 5.13 19.03
CA TRP A 68 -6.10 6.29 18.40
C TRP A 68 -5.47 6.57 17.02
N LEU A 69 -4.14 6.51 16.92
CA LEU A 69 -3.43 6.74 15.65
C LEU A 69 -3.75 5.66 14.60
N GLU A 70 -3.94 4.41 15.03
CA GLU A 70 -4.38 3.33 14.16
C GLU A 70 -5.77 3.60 13.59
N THR A 71 -6.73 4.00 14.45
CA THR A 71 -8.08 4.36 14.01
C THR A 71 -8.05 5.60 13.12
N PHE A 72 -7.32 6.64 13.52
CA PHE A 72 -7.18 7.85 12.72
C PHE A 72 -6.61 7.54 11.31
N SER A 73 -5.55 6.73 11.23
CA SER A 73 -4.96 6.31 9.95
C SER A 73 -5.95 5.54 9.08
N HIS A 74 -6.78 4.69 9.68
CA HIS A 74 -7.83 3.92 9.02
C HIS A 74 -8.85 4.85 8.37
N GLU A 75 -9.46 5.72 9.18
CA GLU A 75 -10.49 6.65 8.70
C GLU A 75 -9.93 7.68 7.70
N LEU A 76 -8.71 8.17 7.93
CA LEU A 76 -8.03 9.05 6.98
C LEU A 76 -7.85 8.38 5.61
N THR A 77 -7.57 7.08 5.59
CA THR A 77 -7.44 6.34 4.34
C THR A 77 -8.76 6.28 3.59
N HIS A 78 -9.90 6.09 4.28
CA HIS A 78 -11.23 6.19 3.67
C HIS A 78 -11.46 7.56 3.04
N ILE A 79 -11.09 8.65 3.73
CA ILE A 79 -11.23 10.03 3.24
C ILE A 79 -10.40 10.25 1.97
N VAL A 80 -9.12 9.87 1.99
CA VAL A 80 -8.21 10.06 0.84
C VAL A 80 -8.73 9.29 -0.38
N VAL A 81 -9.15 8.05 -0.19
CA VAL A 81 -9.69 7.24 -1.30
C VAL A 81 -11.04 7.81 -1.77
N ALA A 82 -11.89 8.31 -0.86
CA ALA A 82 -13.12 8.99 -1.26
C ALA A 82 -12.84 10.20 -2.16
N PHE A 83 -11.85 11.03 -1.84
CA PHE A 83 -11.44 12.14 -2.70
C PHE A 83 -10.90 11.70 -4.06
N ILE A 84 -10.14 10.61 -4.14
CA ILE A 84 -9.66 10.04 -5.42
C ILE A 84 -10.85 9.66 -6.32
N PHE A 85 -11.96 9.18 -5.71
CA PHE A 85 -13.18 8.84 -6.44
C PHE A 85 -14.20 9.98 -6.50
N PHE A 86 -13.78 11.23 -6.23
CA PHE A 86 -14.61 12.45 -6.28
C PHE A 86 -15.87 12.39 -5.40
N ARG A 87 -15.80 11.67 -4.27
CA ARG A 87 -16.88 11.60 -3.30
C ARG A 87 -16.77 12.72 -2.28
N LYS A 88 -17.90 13.29 -1.89
CA LYS A 88 -17.94 14.27 -0.81
C LYS A 88 -17.88 13.56 0.53
N VAL A 89 -17.00 14.04 1.41
CA VAL A 89 -16.93 13.64 2.80
C VAL A 89 -17.76 14.62 3.62
N HIS A 90 -18.73 14.13 4.39
CA HIS A 90 -19.65 14.95 5.19
C HIS A 90 -19.21 15.06 6.64
N SER A 91 -18.75 13.97 7.20
CA SER A 91 -18.25 13.96 8.57
C SER A 91 -17.17 12.90 8.75
N PHE A 92 -16.32 13.16 9.72
CA PHE A 92 -15.23 12.30 10.12
C PHE A 92 -15.18 12.25 11.63
N HIS A 93 -15.08 11.06 12.18
CA HIS A 93 -14.92 10.83 13.61
C HIS A 93 -13.96 9.69 13.82
N ALA A 94 -12.99 9.87 14.74
CA ALA A 94 -12.02 8.84 15.10
C ALA A 94 -11.77 8.90 16.60
N GLU A 95 -12.08 7.81 17.28
CA GLU A 95 -11.80 7.58 18.70
C GLU A 95 -10.95 6.32 18.85
N GLU A 96 -10.51 6.02 20.06
CA GLU A 96 -9.78 4.80 20.33
C GLU A 96 -10.64 3.56 20.03
N GLY A 97 -10.27 2.83 18.97
CA GLY A 97 -10.92 1.57 18.57
C GLY A 97 -12.23 1.72 17.82
N SER A 98 -12.72 2.95 17.57
CA SER A 98 -13.91 3.19 16.75
C SER A 98 -13.75 4.44 15.88
N GLY A 99 -14.17 4.34 14.63
CA GLY A 99 -14.17 5.46 13.71
C GLY A 99 -15.28 5.35 12.70
N VAL A 100 -15.62 6.48 12.08
CA VAL A 100 -16.66 6.52 11.05
C VAL A 100 -16.41 7.70 10.10
N VAL A 101 -16.50 7.42 8.79
CA VAL A 101 -16.50 8.42 7.73
C VAL A 101 -17.81 8.35 6.96
N TYR A 102 -18.55 9.45 6.93
CA TYR A 102 -19.76 9.56 6.11
C TYR A 102 -19.43 10.21 4.76
N THR A 103 -19.68 9.48 3.68
CA THR A 103 -19.47 9.96 2.31
C THR A 103 -20.77 9.98 1.53
N SER A 104 -20.93 10.94 0.61
CA SER A 104 -22.07 10.97 -0.32
C SER A 104 -21.72 10.19 -1.60
N GLY A 105 -22.75 9.63 -2.21
CA GLY A 105 -22.69 9.00 -3.52
C GLY A 105 -23.61 7.80 -3.58
N THR A 106 -24.53 7.81 -4.54
CA THR A 106 -25.45 6.68 -4.82
C THR A 106 -24.85 5.71 -5.82
N ASP A 107 -23.79 6.11 -6.53
CA ASP A 107 -23.11 5.27 -7.50
C ASP A 107 -22.16 4.28 -6.81
N GLN A 108 -21.95 3.13 -7.45
CA GLN A 108 -21.09 2.08 -6.91
C GLN A 108 -19.60 2.27 -7.21
N LYS A 109 -19.20 3.43 -7.79
CA LYS A 109 -17.80 3.70 -8.14
C LYS A 109 -16.95 3.86 -6.88
N GLY A 110 -15.85 3.14 -6.84
CA GLY A 110 -14.88 3.25 -5.76
C GLY A 110 -15.28 2.59 -4.44
N LEU A 111 -16.44 1.92 -4.34
CA LEU A 111 -16.87 1.27 -3.10
C LEU A 111 -15.88 0.20 -2.60
N ILE A 112 -15.37 -0.65 -3.51
CA ILE A 112 -14.40 -1.70 -3.13
C ILE A 112 -13.07 -1.09 -2.68
N PRO A 113 -12.40 -0.21 -3.46
CA PRO A 113 -11.18 0.45 -3.00
C PRO A 113 -11.40 1.25 -1.72
N MET A 114 -12.50 2.00 -1.59
CA MET A 114 -12.80 2.73 -0.36
C MET A 114 -12.91 1.82 0.85
N ALA A 115 -13.70 0.76 0.77
CA ALA A 115 -13.91 -0.14 1.89
C ALA A 115 -12.63 -0.90 2.28
N LEU A 116 -11.81 -1.31 1.30
CA LEU A 116 -10.66 -2.18 1.55
C LEU A 116 -9.31 -1.47 1.63
N ALA A 117 -9.23 -0.17 1.28
CA ALA A 117 -7.99 0.59 1.30
C ALA A 117 -7.31 0.67 2.69
N PRO A 118 -8.00 0.89 3.82
CA PRO A 118 -7.36 0.97 5.12
C PRO A 118 -6.55 -0.27 5.48
N TYR A 119 -6.93 -1.41 4.93
CA TYR A 119 -6.26 -2.69 5.19
C TYR A 119 -5.04 -2.95 4.32
N CYS A 120 -4.75 -2.11 3.32
CA CYS A 120 -3.68 -2.35 2.36
C CYS A 120 -2.89 -1.11 1.94
N LEU A 121 -3.44 0.10 2.10
CA LEU A 121 -2.80 1.34 1.67
C LEU A 121 -2.05 2.00 2.83
N PRO A 122 -0.69 2.04 2.82
CA PRO A 122 0.10 2.67 3.87
C PRO A 122 0.15 4.18 3.67
N ILE A 123 -0.92 4.88 4.05
CA ILE A 123 -1.16 6.28 3.72
C ILE A 123 -0.04 7.22 4.21
N PHE A 124 0.43 7.06 5.45
CA PHE A 124 1.52 7.90 5.98
C PHE A 124 2.84 7.67 5.24
N THR A 125 3.12 6.42 4.86
CA THR A 125 4.31 6.09 4.07
C THR A 125 4.29 6.81 2.73
N TYR A 126 3.14 6.87 2.05
CA TYR A 126 3.01 7.59 0.78
C TYR A 126 3.15 9.10 0.95
N PHE A 127 2.59 9.70 1.99
CA PHE A 127 2.82 11.11 2.29
C PHE A 127 4.30 11.41 2.52
N LEU A 128 4.98 10.59 3.30
CA LEU A 128 6.42 10.76 3.56
C LEU A 128 7.27 10.57 2.31
N LEU A 129 6.98 9.58 1.48
CA LEU A 129 7.66 9.37 0.20
C LEU A 129 7.43 10.53 -0.77
N LEU A 130 6.22 11.11 -0.77
CA LEU A 130 5.93 12.31 -1.55
C LEU A 130 6.79 13.48 -1.08
N PHE A 131 6.80 13.78 0.22
CA PHE A 131 7.65 14.84 0.77
C PHE A 131 9.14 14.59 0.49
N ARG A 132 9.62 13.36 0.69
CA ARG A 132 10.98 12.97 0.35
C ARG A 132 11.33 13.29 -1.10
N SER A 133 10.40 13.06 -2.03
CA SER A 133 10.64 13.30 -3.46
C SER A 133 10.65 14.78 -3.85
N LEU A 134 10.12 15.66 -3.02
CA LEU A 134 10.09 17.12 -3.24
C LEU A 134 11.29 17.84 -2.61
N MET A 135 12.06 17.14 -1.77
CA MET A 135 13.16 17.73 -1.03
C MET A 135 14.50 17.28 -1.60
N ASP A 136 15.34 18.27 -1.94
CA ASP A 136 16.70 18.05 -2.43
C ASP A 136 17.70 18.58 -1.39
N PHE A 137 17.91 17.83 -0.28
CA PHE A 137 18.83 18.25 0.76
C PHE A 137 19.57 17.12 1.49
N HIS A 138 20.66 17.51 2.20
CA HIS A 138 21.57 16.57 2.89
C HIS A 138 20.99 15.77 4.06
N GLY A 139 19.71 15.93 4.41
CA GLY A 139 19.00 15.26 5.51
C GLY A 139 18.06 14.11 5.10
N VAL A 140 18.15 13.62 3.87
CA VAL A 140 17.22 12.57 3.34
C VAL A 140 17.21 11.31 4.20
N TRP A 141 18.32 10.94 4.84
CA TRP A 141 18.41 9.79 5.74
C TRP A 141 17.45 9.85 6.93
N VAL A 142 17.12 11.06 7.44
CA VAL A 142 16.12 11.24 8.51
C VAL A 142 14.73 10.84 7.99
N PHE A 143 14.39 11.26 6.76
CA PHE A 143 13.14 10.84 6.11
C PHE A 143 13.09 9.33 5.91
N ASP A 144 14.19 8.71 5.52
CA ASP A 144 14.25 7.26 5.34
C ASP A 144 14.00 6.51 6.65
N ILE A 145 14.49 7.02 7.80
CA ILE A 145 14.16 6.48 9.12
C ILE A 145 12.67 6.63 9.42
N VAL A 146 12.10 7.82 9.21
CA VAL A 146 10.68 8.09 9.49
C VAL A 146 9.78 7.27 8.55
N ILE A 147 10.16 7.11 7.28
CA ILE A 147 9.47 6.21 6.35
C ILE A 147 9.51 4.77 6.85
N GLY A 148 10.67 4.30 7.30
CA GLY A 148 10.80 2.97 7.90
C GLY A 148 9.88 2.78 9.11
N ALA A 149 9.83 3.76 10.00
CA ALA A 149 8.93 3.74 11.16
C ALA A 149 7.45 3.70 10.72
N SER A 150 7.07 4.48 9.69
CA SER A 150 5.70 4.47 9.15
C SER A 150 5.33 3.14 8.50
N ILE A 151 6.29 2.47 7.83
CA ILE A 151 6.07 1.12 7.27
C ILE A 151 5.78 0.13 8.41
N ALA A 152 6.59 0.13 9.46
CA ALA A 152 6.39 -0.74 10.63
C ALA A 152 5.03 -0.48 11.29
N PHE A 153 4.65 0.79 11.46
CA PHE A 153 3.33 1.20 11.96
C PHE A 153 2.20 0.62 11.11
N HIS A 154 2.25 0.78 9.78
CA HIS A 154 1.20 0.26 8.90
C HIS A 154 1.15 -1.28 8.87
N ILE A 155 2.29 -1.96 8.99
CA ILE A 155 2.30 -3.43 9.14
C ILE A 155 1.56 -3.84 10.41
N ALA A 156 1.76 -3.14 11.52
CA ALA A 156 1.04 -3.38 12.77
C ALA A 156 -0.48 -3.12 12.60
N CYS A 157 -0.87 -1.97 12.02
CA CYS A 157 -2.27 -1.66 11.72
C CYS A 157 -2.92 -2.74 10.86
N PHE A 158 -2.26 -3.16 9.78
CA PHE A 158 -2.79 -4.19 8.89
C PHE A 158 -2.97 -5.54 9.59
N ARG A 159 -2.06 -5.88 10.51
CA ARG A 159 -2.17 -7.11 11.31
C ARG A 159 -3.33 -7.05 12.30
N HIS A 160 -3.52 -5.93 13.00
CA HIS A 160 -4.55 -5.78 14.02
C HIS A 160 -5.95 -5.62 13.41
N GLN A 161 -6.06 -4.88 12.30
CA GLN A 161 -7.35 -4.49 11.74
C GLN A 161 -7.88 -5.47 10.69
N THR A 162 -7.03 -6.32 10.06
CA THR A 162 -7.49 -7.24 9.02
C THR A 162 -8.10 -8.51 9.63
N VAL A 163 -9.28 -8.35 10.19
CA VAL A 163 -10.01 -9.41 10.87
C VAL A 163 -11.42 -9.57 10.30
N SER A 164 -11.96 -10.80 10.33
CA SER A 164 -13.20 -11.16 9.64
C SER A 164 -14.46 -10.49 10.20
N TYR A 165 -14.42 -9.92 11.39
CA TYR A 165 -15.57 -9.21 11.98
C TYR A 165 -15.63 -7.72 11.57
N GLN A 166 -14.67 -7.19 10.84
CA GLN A 166 -14.71 -5.82 10.31
C GLN A 166 -15.82 -5.67 9.26
N THR A 167 -16.66 -4.65 9.44
CA THR A 167 -17.82 -4.39 8.58
C THR A 167 -17.43 -4.18 7.13
N ASP A 168 -16.33 -3.48 6.87
CA ASP A 168 -15.84 -3.18 5.52
C ASP A 168 -15.40 -4.43 4.77
N ILE A 169 -14.73 -5.35 5.47
CA ILE A 169 -14.30 -6.63 4.91
C ILE A 169 -15.51 -7.54 4.62
N ASN A 170 -16.51 -7.49 5.50
CA ASN A 170 -17.72 -8.32 5.39
C ASN A 170 -18.73 -7.80 4.34
N GLN A 171 -18.55 -6.60 3.79
CA GLN A 171 -19.40 -6.10 2.69
C GLN A 171 -19.29 -6.98 1.43
N TYR A 172 -18.20 -7.72 1.30
CA TYR A 172 -17.90 -8.58 0.15
C TYR A 172 -17.63 -10.03 0.60
N PRO A 173 -17.63 -11.00 -0.34
CA PRO A 173 -17.20 -12.36 0.00
C PRO A 173 -15.80 -12.36 0.61
N LEU A 174 -15.63 -13.01 1.77
CA LEU A 174 -14.36 -12.96 2.52
C LEU A 174 -13.14 -13.36 1.68
N LEU A 175 -13.27 -14.41 0.86
CA LEU A 175 -12.20 -14.82 -0.06
C LEU A 175 -11.78 -13.69 -0.99
N PHE A 176 -12.73 -12.94 -1.55
CA PHE A 176 -12.45 -11.80 -2.40
C PHE A 176 -11.77 -10.68 -1.61
N SER A 177 -12.31 -10.28 -0.45
CA SER A 177 -11.77 -9.20 0.38
C SER A 177 -10.32 -9.47 0.78
N TYR A 178 -10.04 -10.66 1.30
CA TYR A 178 -8.67 -11.02 1.69
C TYR A 178 -7.72 -11.10 0.50
N SER A 179 -8.14 -11.69 -0.61
CA SER A 179 -7.31 -11.77 -1.81
C SER A 179 -6.99 -10.37 -2.36
N TYR A 180 -7.99 -9.48 -2.41
CA TYR A 180 -7.80 -8.09 -2.81
C TYR A 180 -6.79 -7.38 -1.90
N ILE A 181 -6.96 -7.49 -0.58
CA ILE A 181 -6.08 -6.87 0.42
C ILE A 181 -4.63 -7.35 0.25
N TYR A 182 -4.41 -8.66 0.15
CA TYR A 182 -3.04 -9.20 0.01
C TYR A 182 -2.38 -8.81 -1.30
N ILE A 183 -3.10 -8.82 -2.42
CA ILE A 183 -2.58 -8.38 -3.72
C ILE A 183 -2.25 -6.88 -3.67
N ALA A 184 -3.15 -6.06 -3.12
CA ALA A 184 -2.91 -4.63 -2.99
C ALA A 184 -1.71 -4.33 -2.06
N ARG A 185 -1.52 -5.08 -0.97
CA ARG A 185 -0.31 -4.99 -0.12
C ARG A 185 0.96 -5.31 -0.92
N LEU A 186 0.95 -6.35 -1.74
CA LEU A 186 2.08 -6.70 -2.59
C LEU A 186 2.42 -5.57 -3.56
N ILE A 187 1.41 -4.99 -4.21
CA ILE A 187 1.58 -3.84 -5.12
C ILE A 187 2.21 -2.65 -4.36
N ASN A 188 1.66 -2.30 -3.20
CA ASN A 188 2.16 -1.19 -2.40
C ASN A 188 3.60 -1.44 -1.94
N CYS A 189 3.93 -2.66 -1.52
CA CYS A 189 5.31 -3.04 -1.19
C CYS A 189 6.26 -2.82 -2.37
N CYS A 190 5.87 -3.25 -3.57
CA CYS A 190 6.65 -3.06 -4.79
C CYS A 190 6.87 -1.56 -5.10
N ILE A 191 5.82 -0.74 -5.02
CA ILE A 191 5.90 0.71 -5.27
C ILE A 191 6.84 1.37 -4.26
N ILE A 192 6.72 1.05 -2.98
CA ILE A 192 7.56 1.61 -1.93
C ILE A 192 9.02 1.24 -2.14
N LEU A 193 9.32 -0.03 -2.43
CA LEU A 193 10.69 -0.47 -2.70
C LEU A 193 11.32 0.27 -3.87
N VAL A 194 10.58 0.44 -4.97
CA VAL A 194 11.09 1.17 -6.15
C VAL A 194 11.28 2.65 -5.89
N ALA A 195 10.48 3.26 -5.01
CA ALA A 195 10.56 4.70 -4.72
C ALA A 195 11.88 5.13 -4.03
N PHE A 196 12.65 4.20 -3.48
CA PHE A 196 13.97 4.48 -2.90
C PHE A 196 15.08 4.55 -3.91
N PHE A 197 14.93 4.02 -5.13
CA PHE A 197 15.98 4.04 -6.12
C PHE A 197 16.25 5.48 -6.62
N PRO A 198 17.52 5.85 -6.86
CA PRO A 198 17.88 7.12 -7.48
C PRO A 198 17.11 7.32 -8.79
N HIS A 199 16.64 8.53 -9.03
CA HIS A 199 15.83 8.90 -10.20
C HIS A 199 14.38 8.33 -10.23
N TYR A 200 13.94 7.64 -9.18
CA TYR A 200 12.54 7.23 -9.02
C TYR A 200 11.91 8.01 -7.88
N ASN A 201 10.87 8.76 -8.16
CA ASN A 201 9.94 9.24 -7.14
C ASN A 201 8.64 8.43 -7.23
N VAL A 202 7.72 8.61 -6.29
CA VAL A 202 6.46 7.88 -6.25
C VAL A 202 5.68 8.04 -7.57
N PHE A 203 5.67 9.23 -8.17
CA PHE A 203 4.96 9.51 -9.41
C PHE A 203 5.64 8.91 -10.62
N THR A 204 6.96 9.07 -10.76
CA THR A 204 7.70 8.47 -11.88
C THR A 204 7.75 6.96 -11.77
N SER A 205 7.79 6.41 -10.55
CA SER A 205 7.66 4.98 -10.32
C SER A 205 6.30 4.49 -10.77
N PHE A 206 5.23 5.13 -10.33
CA PHE A 206 3.87 4.78 -10.73
C PHE A 206 3.65 4.93 -12.24
N TRP A 207 4.10 6.05 -12.84
CA TRP A 207 3.96 6.31 -14.27
C TRP A 207 4.77 5.34 -15.13
N ARG A 208 6.02 5.07 -14.75
CA ARG A 208 6.85 4.07 -15.44
C ARG A 208 6.30 2.65 -15.26
N LEU A 209 5.68 2.38 -14.13
CA LEU A 209 4.93 1.17 -13.87
C LEU A 209 3.81 0.97 -14.87
N LEU A 210 2.97 1.98 -15.07
CA LEU A 210 1.88 1.94 -16.03
C LEU A 210 2.40 1.78 -17.47
N ASN A 211 3.43 2.52 -17.85
CA ASN A 211 3.98 2.49 -19.21
C ASN A 211 4.82 1.23 -19.50
N ALA A 212 5.60 0.75 -18.52
CA ALA A 212 6.37 -0.48 -18.69
C ALA A 212 5.52 -1.75 -18.60
N GLN A 213 4.28 -1.65 -18.14
CA GLN A 213 3.41 -2.80 -17.97
C GLN A 213 2.95 -3.39 -19.28
N TYR A 214 2.67 -2.58 -20.28
CA TYR A 214 2.14 -3.10 -21.55
C TYR A 214 3.11 -4.08 -22.19
N ASP A 215 4.36 -3.68 -22.39
CA ASP A 215 5.39 -4.51 -22.99
C ASP A 215 5.79 -5.69 -22.10
N ASN A 216 5.84 -5.49 -20.77
CA ASN A 216 6.22 -6.55 -19.84
C ASN A 216 5.12 -7.58 -19.61
N ILE A 217 3.85 -7.20 -19.63
CA ILE A 217 2.72 -8.13 -19.53
C ILE A 217 2.74 -9.04 -20.77
N ILE A 218 2.86 -8.46 -21.94
CA ILE A 218 2.93 -9.25 -23.19
C ILE A 218 4.15 -10.19 -23.17
N TYR A 219 5.32 -9.68 -22.82
CA TYR A 219 6.54 -10.49 -22.77
C TYR A 219 6.46 -11.60 -21.72
N PHE A 220 5.99 -11.29 -20.52
CA PHE A 220 5.86 -12.28 -19.43
C PHE A 220 4.94 -13.44 -19.83
N TRP A 221 3.78 -13.12 -20.41
CA TRP A 221 2.83 -14.14 -20.82
C TRP A 221 3.26 -14.88 -22.08
N ALA A 222 3.94 -14.22 -23.00
CA ALA A 222 4.51 -14.87 -24.19
C ALA A 222 5.66 -15.84 -23.88
N VAL A 223 6.33 -15.69 -22.75
CA VAL A 223 7.39 -16.61 -22.29
C VAL A 223 6.81 -17.79 -21.50
N LEU A 224 5.61 -17.64 -20.91
CA LEU A 224 4.97 -18.70 -20.12
C LEU A 224 4.04 -19.60 -20.95
N PHE A 225 3.58 -19.12 -22.10
CA PHE A 225 2.73 -19.83 -23.04
C PHE A 225 3.33 -19.87 -24.43
#